data_667b955dd959304072c987323a78edb2
#
_entry.id   667b955dd959304072c987323a78edb2
#
_cell.length_a   1.000
_cell.length_b   1.000
_cell.length_c   1.000
_cell.angle_alpha   90.00
_cell.angle_beta   90.00
_cell.angle_gamma   90.00
#
_symmetry.space_group_name_H-M   'P 1'
#
loop_
_entity.id
_entity.type
_entity.pdbx_description
1 polymer ?
#
loop_
_entity_poly.entity_id
_entity_poly.type
_entity_poly.pdbx_seq_one_letter_code
_entity_poly.pdbx_strand_id
1 'polypeptide(L)'
;MPFRFIVSSALLLLSSVCLAQGPAPAISYTRDIQPIFTEKCVACHACYDSACQLNLGSGEGASRGASKIPVYDGERSKAQAPTRLFYDATGQRAWQQKGFYSVLDAQGSQAALMARMLELGHRTPLQPNAKLPSEIALGLSRENMCPQPAEFDAYAGAHPKEGMPLAVTGLTDQQYLTLQRWLASGAPIDEQGLAPSARESLQVAQWENLLNAPGARESLVARWLYEHLFLAHLYFEGGEPGHFFQWVRSRTPSGQPIDLINTRRPNDDPGTQVYYRLWPVQGVIVHKTHITYPLSAAKMARVKTLFYSGDWQVTALPGYGPARRANPFETFEAIPAKARYQFMLDNAEYFVRTFIRGPVCRGQIATDVIRDNFWALFQAPEHDLYITDPAYRGQATPLLAMPGQNDDVGSVLSLWLAYRDKRNEYEALRRDSYADSPAPSWSTLWAGNDNALLSIFRHFDSASVTKGLIGEVPQTMWLFDYPLLERTYYQLAVNFDVFGNVSHQAQTRLYFDLIRNGAEQNFLRLMPAGTREDFLDDWYQNSGKFKMWLDYESIDCLLYTSDAADEGLGV
;
A
#
# COMPACT_ATOMS: atom_id res chain seq x y z
N MET A 1 51.43 -68.96 -65.17
CA MET A 1 50.04 -68.69 -64.69
C MET A 1 50.08 -67.53 -63.77
N PRO A 2 49.57 -66.33 -64.14
CA PRO A 2 49.54 -65.17 -63.26
C PRO A 2 48.17 -64.95 -62.62
N PHE A 3 48.15 -64.79 -61.34
CA PHE A 3 46.99 -64.40 -60.55
C PHE A 3 46.68 -62.91 -60.75
N ARG A 4 45.46 -62.57 -61.13
CA ARG A 4 44.93 -61.21 -61.21
C ARG A 4 44.29 -60.86 -59.91
N PHE A 5 44.78 -59.84 -59.24
CA PHE A 5 44.11 -59.17 -58.12
C PHE A 5 43.10 -58.18 -58.64
N ILE A 6 41.86 -58.31 -58.26
CA ILE A 6 40.80 -57.35 -58.48
C ILE A 6 40.72 -56.47 -57.21
N VAL A 7 41.06 -55.20 -57.34
CA VAL A 7 40.87 -54.25 -56.29
C VAL A 7 39.46 -53.61 -56.48
N SER A 8 38.56 -53.95 -55.59
CA SER A 8 37.23 -53.32 -55.54
C SER A 8 37.32 -52.01 -54.68
N SER A 9 37.22 -50.85 -55.35
CA SER A 9 37.09 -49.56 -54.72
C SER A 9 35.65 -49.37 -54.20
N ALA A 10 35.44 -49.44 -52.88
CA ALA A 10 34.18 -49.07 -52.25
C ALA A 10 34.16 -47.55 -52.04
N LEU A 11 33.35 -46.83 -52.83
CA LEU A 11 33.01 -45.43 -52.60
C LEU A 11 32.06 -45.30 -51.42
N LEU A 12 32.55 -44.81 -50.27
CA LEU A 12 31.73 -44.40 -49.13
C LEU A 12 31.10 -43.04 -49.43
N LEU A 13 29.81 -43.06 -49.80
CA LEU A 13 28.97 -41.83 -49.85
C LEU A 13 28.64 -41.43 -48.42
N LEU A 14 29.37 -40.43 -47.90
CA LEU A 14 28.99 -39.70 -46.68
C LEU A 14 27.79 -38.82 -46.99
N SER A 15 26.58 -39.30 -46.69
CA SER A 15 25.36 -38.50 -46.70
C SER A 15 25.40 -37.55 -45.49
N SER A 16 25.75 -36.30 -45.72
CA SER A 16 25.58 -35.23 -44.73
C SER A 16 24.09 -35.06 -44.46
N VAL A 17 23.59 -35.65 -43.39
CA VAL A 17 22.25 -35.34 -42.87
C VAL A 17 22.32 -33.94 -42.27
N CYS A 18 21.96 -32.92 -43.08
CA CYS A 18 21.56 -31.62 -42.53
C CYS A 18 20.31 -31.84 -41.69
N LEU A 19 20.47 -31.98 -40.38
CA LEU A 19 19.38 -31.80 -39.45
C LEU A 19 18.89 -30.36 -39.61
N ALA A 20 17.81 -30.19 -40.37
CA ALA A 20 17.09 -28.94 -40.37
C ALA A 20 16.64 -28.66 -38.91
N GLN A 21 17.33 -27.76 -38.22
CA GLN A 21 16.84 -27.21 -36.96
C GLN A 21 15.49 -26.59 -37.28
N GLY A 22 14.42 -27.14 -36.76
CA GLY A 22 13.09 -26.54 -36.83
C GLY A 22 13.17 -25.12 -36.31
N PRO A 23 12.26 -24.20 -36.73
CA PRO A 23 12.26 -22.86 -36.22
C PRO A 23 12.33 -22.88 -34.70
N ALA A 24 13.25 -22.10 -34.15
CA ALA A 24 13.37 -21.98 -32.67
C ALA A 24 11.98 -21.69 -32.09
N PRO A 25 11.57 -22.35 -31.01
CA PRO A 25 10.25 -22.13 -30.44
C PRO A 25 10.06 -20.64 -30.15
N ALA A 26 8.87 -20.12 -30.44
CA ALA A 26 8.54 -18.71 -30.20
C ALA A 26 8.72 -18.40 -28.70
N ILE A 27 9.30 -17.23 -28.41
CA ILE A 27 9.50 -16.77 -27.04
C ILE A 27 8.12 -16.44 -26.44
N SER A 28 7.79 -17.09 -25.33
CA SER A 28 6.57 -16.87 -24.57
C SER A 28 6.81 -15.80 -23.50
N TYR A 29 5.92 -14.81 -23.39
CA TYR A 29 5.98 -13.84 -22.31
C TYR A 29 5.89 -14.51 -20.94
N THR A 30 4.90 -15.35 -20.76
CA THR A 30 4.64 -16.01 -19.46
C THR A 30 5.77 -16.95 -19.03
N ARG A 31 6.33 -17.72 -19.97
CA ARG A 31 7.35 -18.74 -19.66
C ARG A 31 8.76 -18.17 -19.63
N ASP A 32 9.10 -17.27 -20.55
CA ASP A 32 10.48 -16.87 -20.82
C ASP A 32 10.81 -15.43 -20.35
N ILE A 33 9.82 -14.53 -20.37
CA ILE A 33 10.01 -13.09 -20.10
C ILE A 33 9.60 -12.72 -18.67
N GLN A 34 8.38 -13.08 -18.26
CA GLN A 34 7.87 -12.75 -16.92
C GLN A 34 8.78 -13.24 -15.78
N PRO A 35 9.42 -14.42 -15.84
CA PRO A 35 10.40 -14.81 -14.82
C PRO A 35 11.61 -13.88 -14.73
N ILE A 36 12.11 -13.38 -15.87
CA ILE A 36 13.22 -12.41 -15.89
C ILE A 36 12.77 -11.08 -15.27
N PHE A 37 11.58 -10.58 -15.63
CA PHE A 37 11.01 -9.38 -15.03
C PHE A 37 10.81 -9.55 -13.53
N THR A 38 10.32 -10.71 -13.09
CA THR A 38 10.11 -11.02 -11.68
C THR A 38 11.42 -10.98 -10.89
N GLU A 39 12.49 -11.51 -11.44
CA GLU A 39 13.81 -11.53 -10.79
C GLU A 39 14.49 -10.15 -10.76
N LYS A 40 14.40 -9.38 -11.86
CA LYS A 40 15.26 -8.20 -12.09
C LYS A 40 14.53 -6.86 -12.07
N CYS A 41 13.23 -6.82 -12.25
CA CYS A 41 12.50 -5.57 -12.54
C CYS A 41 11.39 -5.25 -11.54
N VAL A 42 10.58 -6.25 -11.15
CA VAL A 42 9.34 -6.00 -10.38
C VAL A 42 9.58 -5.49 -8.97
N ALA A 43 10.77 -5.65 -8.40
CA ALA A 43 11.10 -5.04 -7.11
C ALA A 43 10.90 -3.50 -7.11
N CYS A 44 11.04 -2.85 -8.29
CA CYS A 44 10.81 -1.43 -8.50
C CYS A 44 9.61 -1.15 -9.42
N HIS A 45 9.25 -2.09 -10.30
CA HIS A 45 8.25 -1.93 -11.36
C HIS A 45 7.05 -2.87 -11.20
N ALA A 46 6.47 -2.97 -9.99
CA ALA A 46 5.34 -3.86 -9.71
C ALA A 46 4.06 -3.14 -9.27
N CYS A 47 4.05 -1.84 -9.07
CA CYS A 47 2.87 -1.13 -8.60
C CYS A 47 2.57 0.10 -9.46
N TYR A 48 1.41 0.72 -9.27
CA TYR A 48 1.00 1.85 -10.10
C TYR A 48 1.84 3.12 -9.87
N ASP A 49 2.46 3.30 -8.70
CA ASP A 49 3.41 4.36 -8.39
C ASP A 49 4.87 3.92 -8.57
N SER A 50 5.11 2.96 -9.44
CA SER A 50 6.48 2.55 -9.83
C SER A 50 7.20 3.66 -10.60
N ALA A 51 8.51 3.54 -10.70
CA ALA A 51 9.30 4.47 -11.50
C ALA A 51 8.74 4.60 -12.92
N CYS A 52 8.50 5.84 -13.37
CA CYS A 52 7.85 6.16 -14.65
C CYS A 52 6.47 5.51 -14.83
N GLN A 53 5.78 5.16 -13.76
CA GLN A 53 4.54 4.36 -13.78
C GLN A 53 4.62 3.06 -14.60
N LEU A 54 5.82 2.61 -14.96
CA LEU A 54 6.02 1.38 -15.72
C LEU A 54 5.81 0.18 -14.80
N ASN A 55 4.80 -0.64 -15.08
CA ASN A 55 4.52 -1.86 -14.33
C ASN A 55 4.89 -3.08 -15.17
N LEU A 56 5.88 -3.84 -14.72
CA LEU A 56 6.36 -5.07 -15.35
C LEU A 56 5.90 -6.33 -14.61
N GLY A 57 5.01 -6.16 -13.63
CA GLY A 57 4.38 -7.28 -12.93
C GLY A 57 3.36 -8.03 -13.77
N SER A 58 2.90 -7.46 -14.89
CA SER A 58 1.94 -8.09 -15.81
C SER A 58 2.20 -7.66 -17.26
N GLY A 59 1.71 -8.44 -18.20
CA GLY A 59 1.75 -8.13 -19.63
C GLY A 59 0.96 -6.85 -19.97
N GLU A 60 -0.21 -6.66 -19.35
CA GLU A 60 -0.99 -5.42 -19.53
C GLU A 60 -0.20 -4.20 -19.03
N GLY A 61 0.50 -4.32 -17.91
CA GLY A 61 1.36 -3.25 -17.39
C GLY A 61 2.53 -2.92 -18.32
N ALA A 62 3.18 -3.93 -18.89
CA ALA A 62 4.23 -3.76 -19.88
C ALA A 62 3.70 -3.10 -21.16
N SER A 63 2.52 -3.52 -21.66
CA SER A 63 1.84 -2.95 -22.83
C SER A 63 1.39 -1.52 -22.62
N ARG A 64 0.94 -1.15 -21.42
CA ARG A 64 0.58 0.22 -21.07
C ARG A 64 1.76 1.18 -21.29
N GLY A 65 2.96 0.73 -20.99
CA GLY A 65 4.19 1.50 -21.12
C GLY A 65 4.43 2.43 -19.93
N ALA A 66 5.18 3.50 -20.16
CA ALA A 66 5.66 4.45 -19.17
C ALA A 66 4.99 5.83 -19.28
N SER A 67 5.08 6.63 -18.24
CA SER A 67 4.62 8.02 -18.19
C SER A 67 5.63 8.89 -17.44
N LYS A 68 5.80 10.14 -17.89
CA LYS A 68 6.58 11.17 -17.17
C LYS A 68 5.80 11.78 -16.00
N ILE A 69 4.48 11.66 -16.02
CA ILE A 69 3.62 12.27 -15.01
C ILE A 69 3.71 11.43 -13.73
N PRO A 70 4.15 12.00 -12.60
CA PRO A 70 4.20 11.24 -11.34
C PRO A 70 2.78 10.98 -10.83
N VAL A 71 2.58 9.83 -10.19
CA VAL A 71 1.31 9.52 -9.50
C VAL A 71 1.13 10.47 -8.32
N TYR A 72 2.13 10.50 -7.44
CA TYR A 72 2.18 11.42 -6.32
C TYR A 72 3.01 12.65 -6.68
N ASP A 73 2.43 13.83 -6.44
CA ASP A 73 3.08 15.12 -6.62
C ASP A 73 2.52 16.09 -5.56
N GLY A 74 3.35 16.41 -4.58
CA GLY A 74 3.00 17.29 -3.45
C GLY A 74 2.82 18.76 -3.83
N GLU A 75 3.22 19.18 -5.04
CA GLU A 75 3.15 20.57 -5.53
C GLU A 75 2.04 20.77 -6.57
N ARG A 76 1.33 19.72 -6.93
CA ARG A 76 0.29 19.74 -7.96
C ARG A 76 -0.84 20.72 -7.62
N SER A 77 -1.04 21.70 -8.45
CA SER A 77 -2.07 22.75 -8.24
C SER A 77 -3.50 22.26 -8.50
N LYS A 78 -3.68 21.27 -9.38
CA LYS A 78 -4.98 20.68 -9.69
C LYS A 78 -4.93 19.17 -9.57
N ALA A 79 -6.00 18.57 -9.06
CA ALA A 79 -6.12 17.12 -9.00
C ALA A 79 -6.00 16.49 -10.38
N GLN A 80 -5.28 15.38 -10.48
CA GLN A 80 -5.06 14.63 -11.72
C GLN A 80 -6.11 13.53 -11.88
N ALA A 81 -6.41 13.17 -13.12
CA ALA A 81 -7.19 11.97 -13.40
C ALA A 81 -6.42 10.71 -12.98
N PRO A 82 -7.02 9.77 -12.28
CA PRO A 82 -6.35 8.55 -11.86
C PRO A 82 -5.79 7.73 -13.03
N THR A 83 -4.69 7.01 -12.74
CA THR A 83 -3.95 6.19 -13.72
C THR A 83 -3.65 4.77 -13.19
N ARG A 84 -4.55 4.23 -12.37
CA ARG A 84 -4.41 2.88 -11.80
C ARG A 84 -4.59 1.82 -12.89
N LEU A 85 -3.60 0.96 -13.02
CA LEU A 85 -3.64 -0.15 -13.98
C LEU A 85 -4.86 -1.04 -13.68
N PHE A 86 -5.54 -1.52 -14.70
CA PHE A 86 -6.79 -2.29 -14.69
C PHE A 86 -8.07 -1.52 -14.27
N TYR A 87 -7.94 -0.31 -13.68
CA TYR A 87 -9.06 0.46 -13.16
C TYR A 87 -9.46 1.65 -14.05
N ASP A 88 -8.50 2.45 -14.50
CA ASP A 88 -8.79 3.81 -14.98
C ASP A 88 -8.75 3.96 -16.51
N ALA A 89 -8.29 2.94 -17.21
CA ALA A 89 -8.35 2.86 -18.67
C ALA A 89 -8.13 1.41 -19.14
N THR A 90 -8.55 1.14 -20.36
CA THR A 90 -8.36 -0.13 -21.05
C THR A 90 -7.84 0.10 -22.45
N GLY A 91 -6.80 -0.64 -22.84
CA GLY A 91 -6.18 -0.59 -24.16
C GLY A 91 -5.24 0.59 -24.37
N GLN A 92 -4.29 0.39 -25.26
CA GLN A 92 -3.16 1.29 -25.52
C GLN A 92 -3.56 2.73 -25.83
N ARG A 93 -4.60 2.92 -26.68
CA ARG A 93 -5.06 4.26 -27.08
C ARG A 93 -5.57 5.09 -25.88
N ALA A 94 -6.31 4.46 -24.95
CA ALA A 94 -6.82 5.16 -23.79
C ALA A 94 -5.68 5.54 -22.82
N TRP A 95 -4.66 4.69 -22.70
CA TRP A 95 -3.47 5.01 -21.93
C TRP A 95 -2.63 6.12 -22.55
N GLN A 96 -2.48 6.14 -23.88
CA GLN A 96 -1.81 7.24 -24.60
C GLN A 96 -2.50 8.58 -24.34
N GLN A 97 -3.83 8.62 -24.31
CA GLN A 97 -4.59 9.84 -23.95
C GLN A 97 -4.33 10.33 -22.53
N LYS A 98 -3.88 9.43 -21.65
CA LYS A 98 -3.45 9.73 -20.26
C LYS A 98 -1.95 10.03 -20.14
N GLY A 99 -1.22 10.17 -21.24
CA GLY A 99 0.20 10.53 -21.25
C GLY A 99 1.18 9.36 -21.18
N PHE A 100 0.71 8.12 -21.38
CA PHE A 100 1.59 6.96 -21.48
C PHE A 100 2.18 6.82 -22.87
N TYR A 101 3.41 6.31 -22.96
CA TYR A 101 4.09 5.99 -24.20
C TYR A 101 4.65 4.56 -24.13
N SER A 102 4.68 3.90 -25.29
CA SER A 102 5.19 2.53 -25.40
C SER A 102 6.69 2.49 -25.13
N VAL A 103 7.11 1.48 -24.36
CA VAL A 103 8.51 1.12 -24.16
C VAL A 103 8.90 -0.14 -24.94
N LEU A 104 7.91 -0.85 -25.51
CA LEU A 104 8.08 -2.13 -26.21
C LEU A 104 8.17 -1.97 -27.73
N ASP A 105 7.62 -0.86 -28.28
CA ASP A 105 7.54 -0.67 -29.73
C ASP A 105 8.80 -0.04 -30.28
N ALA A 106 9.29 -0.59 -31.40
CA ALA A 106 10.32 0.05 -32.21
C ALA A 106 9.77 1.31 -32.90
N GLN A 107 10.60 2.34 -33.05
CA GLN A 107 10.21 3.59 -33.73
C GLN A 107 11.06 3.80 -34.97
N GLY A 108 10.50 3.56 -36.14
CA GLY A 108 11.23 3.62 -37.39
C GLY A 108 12.40 2.63 -37.43
N SER A 109 13.62 3.11 -37.59
CA SER A 109 14.85 2.30 -37.52
C SER A 109 15.40 2.12 -36.10
N GLN A 110 14.80 2.76 -35.07
CA GLN A 110 15.28 2.67 -33.70
C GLN A 110 14.62 1.48 -32.99
N ALA A 111 15.44 0.73 -32.24
CA ALA A 111 14.95 -0.33 -31.39
C ALA A 111 14.04 0.24 -30.27
N ALA A 112 13.18 -0.61 -29.72
CA ALA A 112 12.30 -0.28 -28.59
C ALA A 112 13.08 0.38 -27.44
N LEU A 113 12.46 1.35 -26.75
CA LEU A 113 13.11 2.05 -25.64
C LEU A 113 13.63 1.08 -24.56
N MET A 114 12.84 0.06 -24.23
CA MET A 114 13.26 -0.98 -23.28
C MET A 114 14.53 -1.69 -23.76
N ALA A 115 14.64 -2.05 -25.04
CA ALA A 115 15.83 -2.69 -25.61
C ALA A 115 17.08 -1.82 -25.44
N ARG A 116 16.94 -0.52 -25.67
CA ARG A 116 18.03 0.47 -25.54
C ARG A 116 18.43 0.68 -24.08
N MET A 117 17.46 0.73 -23.15
CA MET A 117 17.72 0.82 -21.71
C MET A 117 18.41 -0.43 -21.16
N LEU A 118 18.01 -1.62 -21.63
CA LEU A 118 18.65 -2.89 -21.28
C LEU A 118 20.07 -2.98 -21.84
N GLU A 119 20.31 -2.50 -23.04
CA GLU A 119 21.65 -2.44 -23.63
C GLU A 119 22.57 -1.50 -22.82
N LEU A 120 22.07 -0.32 -22.42
CA LEU A 120 22.82 0.62 -21.60
C LEU A 120 23.23 -0.02 -20.26
N GLY A 121 22.30 -0.73 -19.59
CA GLY A 121 22.60 -1.46 -18.36
C GLY A 121 23.54 -2.65 -18.54
N HIS A 122 23.45 -3.33 -19.69
CA HIS A 122 24.32 -4.48 -19.99
C HIS A 122 25.78 -4.08 -20.25
N ARG A 123 26.03 -2.84 -20.69
CA ARG A 123 27.41 -2.30 -20.87
C ARG A 123 28.14 -2.08 -19.54
N THR A 124 27.40 -1.79 -18.46
CA THR A 124 27.96 -1.52 -17.13
C THR A 124 27.19 -2.28 -16.04
N PRO A 125 27.23 -3.62 -16.05
CA PRO A 125 26.41 -4.43 -15.13
C PRO A 125 26.94 -4.30 -13.70
N LEU A 126 26.02 -4.12 -12.74
CA LEU A 126 26.38 -4.19 -11.32
C LEU A 126 26.67 -5.66 -10.95
N GLN A 127 27.87 -5.88 -10.39
CA GLN A 127 28.29 -7.21 -9.96
C GLN A 127 27.60 -7.62 -8.65
N PRO A 128 27.41 -8.92 -8.38
CA PRO A 128 26.91 -9.40 -7.10
C PRO A 128 27.76 -8.87 -5.93
N ASN A 129 27.11 -8.39 -4.88
CA ASN A 129 27.75 -7.84 -3.69
C ASN A 129 28.67 -6.61 -3.92
N ALA A 130 28.62 -6.01 -5.11
CA ALA A 130 29.33 -4.78 -5.36
C ALA A 130 28.65 -3.60 -4.65
N LYS A 131 29.47 -2.66 -4.16
CA LYS A 131 28.98 -1.38 -3.66
C LYS A 131 28.38 -0.59 -4.83
N LEU A 132 27.20 0.00 -4.61
CA LEU A 132 26.58 0.87 -5.60
C LEU A 132 27.50 2.07 -5.88
N PRO A 133 27.71 2.44 -7.16
CA PRO A 133 28.42 3.66 -7.51
C PRO A 133 27.79 4.90 -6.85
N SER A 134 28.65 5.82 -6.37
CA SER A 134 28.18 7.03 -5.66
C SER A 134 27.34 7.97 -6.52
N GLU A 135 27.47 7.86 -7.84
CA GLU A 135 26.71 8.65 -8.82
C GLU A 135 25.25 8.19 -8.93
N ILE A 136 24.96 6.95 -8.53
CA ILE A 136 23.60 6.41 -8.54
C ILE A 136 22.95 6.73 -7.20
N ALA A 137 22.13 7.77 -7.18
CA ALA A 137 21.31 8.09 -6.02
C ALA A 137 20.14 7.11 -5.91
N LEU A 138 19.97 6.49 -4.74
CA LEU A 138 18.77 5.76 -4.35
C LEU A 138 18.22 6.46 -3.12
N GLY A 139 17.03 6.95 -3.17
CA GLY A 139 16.42 7.60 -2.03
C GLY A 139 15.06 8.18 -2.38
N LEU A 140 14.39 8.70 -1.37
CA LEU A 140 13.06 9.31 -1.52
C LEU A 140 13.09 10.55 -2.42
N SER A 141 14.18 11.30 -2.39
CA SER A 141 14.40 12.50 -3.21
C SER A 141 14.88 12.22 -4.62
N ARG A 142 15.09 10.95 -5.01
CA ARG A 142 15.49 10.62 -6.38
C ARG A 142 14.40 11.00 -7.36
N GLU A 143 14.74 11.86 -8.33
CA GLU A 143 13.90 12.13 -9.48
C GLU A 143 13.93 10.94 -10.45
N ASN A 144 12.75 10.52 -10.90
CA ASN A 144 12.64 9.50 -11.93
C ASN A 144 12.83 10.15 -13.29
N MET A 145 14.02 9.95 -13.88
CA MET A 145 14.29 10.34 -15.25
C MET A 145 13.58 9.36 -16.19
N CYS A 146 12.50 9.77 -16.80
CA CYS A 146 11.63 8.94 -17.66
C CYS A 146 11.81 9.37 -19.14
N PRO A 147 12.93 9.01 -19.80
CA PRO A 147 13.15 9.43 -21.18
C PRO A 147 12.09 8.82 -22.10
N GLN A 148 11.59 9.62 -23.04
CA GLN A 148 10.84 9.11 -24.18
C GLN A 148 11.80 8.54 -25.22
N PRO A 149 11.34 7.73 -26.19
CA PRO A 149 12.22 7.15 -27.21
C PRO A 149 13.13 8.16 -27.93
N ALA A 150 12.60 9.35 -28.26
CA ALA A 150 13.37 10.42 -28.91
C ALA A 150 14.42 11.11 -27.99
N GLU A 151 14.29 10.98 -26.69
CA GLU A 151 15.16 11.62 -25.69
C GLU A 151 16.29 10.69 -25.21
N PHE A 152 16.24 9.42 -25.61
CA PHE A 152 17.12 8.40 -25.06
C PHE A 152 18.62 8.70 -25.28
N ASP A 153 19.02 9.21 -26.45
CA ASP A 153 20.44 9.45 -26.75
C ASP A 153 21.02 10.53 -25.82
N ALA A 154 20.24 11.59 -25.57
CA ALA A 154 20.62 12.62 -24.61
C ALA A 154 20.69 12.07 -23.17
N TYR A 155 19.69 11.24 -22.79
CA TYR A 155 19.69 10.56 -21.51
C TYR A 155 20.90 9.65 -21.32
N ALA A 156 21.19 8.77 -22.29
CA ALA A 156 22.32 7.83 -22.20
C ALA A 156 23.68 8.55 -22.15
N GLY A 157 23.80 9.70 -22.80
CA GLY A 157 24.99 10.55 -22.72
C GLY A 157 25.19 11.19 -21.35
N ALA A 158 24.11 11.65 -20.72
CA ALA A 158 24.14 12.27 -19.41
C ALA A 158 24.19 11.24 -18.25
N HIS A 159 23.62 10.05 -18.46
CA HIS A 159 23.46 9.00 -17.44
C HIS A 159 23.98 7.63 -17.90
N PRO A 160 25.28 7.51 -18.25
CA PRO A 160 25.83 6.31 -18.89
C PRO A 160 25.81 5.06 -17.99
N LYS A 161 25.64 5.22 -16.69
CA LYS A 161 25.55 4.12 -15.70
C LYS A 161 24.12 3.83 -15.22
N GLU A 162 23.12 4.54 -15.75
CA GLU A 162 21.73 4.42 -15.30
C GLU A 162 20.84 3.69 -16.33
N GLY A 163 21.40 2.64 -16.94
CA GLY A 163 20.63 1.67 -17.72
C GLY A 163 19.83 0.71 -16.83
N MET A 164 19.06 -0.18 -17.43
CA MET A 164 18.23 -1.16 -16.71
C MET A 164 18.82 -2.57 -16.84
N PRO A 165 18.71 -3.38 -15.77
CA PRO A 165 18.17 -3.08 -14.44
C PRO A 165 19.09 -2.16 -13.63
N LEU A 166 18.47 -1.18 -12.93
CA LEU A 166 19.23 -0.21 -12.13
C LEU A 166 19.39 -0.71 -10.69
N ALA A 167 20.60 -0.56 -10.14
CA ALA A 167 20.92 -0.83 -8.72
C ALA A 167 20.63 -2.27 -8.25
N VAL A 168 20.48 -3.20 -9.16
CA VAL A 168 20.43 -4.64 -8.90
C VAL A 168 21.47 -5.35 -9.77
N THR A 169 21.77 -6.61 -9.48
CA THR A 169 22.68 -7.40 -10.31
C THR A 169 22.26 -7.40 -11.77
N GLY A 170 23.20 -7.20 -12.67
CA GLY A 170 22.97 -7.19 -14.11
C GLY A 170 22.28 -8.45 -14.64
N LEU A 171 21.76 -8.37 -15.84
CA LEU A 171 21.24 -9.53 -16.57
C LEU A 171 22.41 -10.48 -16.92
N THR A 172 22.14 -11.78 -16.91
CA THR A 172 23.03 -12.72 -17.59
C THR A 172 22.93 -12.53 -19.11
N ASP A 173 23.95 -12.96 -19.87
CA ASP A 173 23.92 -12.88 -21.33
C ASP A 173 22.69 -13.58 -21.91
N GLN A 174 22.28 -14.70 -21.35
CA GLN A 174 21.09 -15.43 -21.78
C GLN A 174 19.82 -14.63 -21.51
N GLN A 175 19.65 -14.05 -20.33
CA GLN A 175 18.50 -13.21 -20.01
C GLN A 175 18.45 -11.98 -20.95
N TYR A 176 19.58 -11.32 -21.15
CA TYR A 176 19.70 -10.18 -22.04
C TYR A 176 19.30 -10.53 -23.47
N LEU A 177 19.90 -11.59 -24.05
CA LEU A 177 19.60 -12.03 -25.40
C LEU A 177 18.14 -12.48 -25.56
N THR A 178 17.55 -13.10 -24.54
CA THR A 178 16.13 -13.51 -24.56
C THR A 178 15.22 -12.29 -24.63
N LEU A 179 15.45 -11.28 -23.80
CA LEU A 179 14.70 -10.02 -23.82
C LEU A 179 14.88 -9.28 -25.15
N GLN A 180 16.10 -9.17 -25.67
CA GLN A 180 16.36 -8.50 -26.94
C GLN A 180 15.64 -9.19 -28.11
N ARG A 181 15.65 -10.52 -28.17
CA ARG A 181 14.95 -11.28 -29.21
C ARG A 181 13.44 -11.13 -29.09
N TRP A 182 12.91 -11.16 -27.86
CA TRP A 182 11.49 -10.94 -27.63
C TRP A 182 11.05 -9.55 -28.10
N LEU A 183 11.79 -8.50 -27.74
CA LEU A 183 11.52 -7.12 -28.18
C LEU A 183 11.63 -6.99 -29.71
N ALA A 184 12.66 -7.60 -30.32
CA ALA A 184 12.83 -7.58 -31.78
C ALA A 184 11.71 -8.32 -32.53
N SER A 185 11.05 -9.30 -31.88
CA SER A 185 9.89 -10.01 -32.46
C SER A 185 8.55 -9.29 -32.29
N GLY A 186 8.57 -8.06 -31.76
CA GLY A 186 7.36 -7.26 -31.50
C GLY A 186 6.74 -7.48 -30.13
N ALA A 187 7.51 -8.03 -29.19
CA ALA A 187 7.15 -8.22 -27.79
C ALA A 187 5.77 -8.89 -27.58
N PRO A 188 5.50 -10.05 -28.19
CA PRO A 188 4.21 -10.73 -28.05
C PRO A 188 3.94 -11.12 -26.58
N ILE A 189 2.71 -10.88 -26.13
CA ILE A 189 2.25 -11.17 -24.77
C ILE A 189 1.17 -12.25 -24.86
N ASP A 190 1.45 -13.41 -24.24
CA ASP A 190 0.58 -14.59 -24.18
C ASP A 190 0.00 -14.80 -22.78
N GLU A 191 0.05 -13.76 -21.93
CA GLU A 191 -0.49 -13.80 -20.57
C GLU A 191 -2.02 -13.99 -20.61
N GLN A 192 -2.49 -14.95 -19.83
CA GLN A 192 -3.92 -15.16 -19.62
C GLN A 192 -4.31 -14.64 -18.24
N GLY A 193 -5.50 -14.05 -18.14
CA GLY A 193 -6.04 -13.62 -16.87
C GLY A 193 -6.12 -14.78 -15.86
N LEU A 194 -5.90 -14.48 -14.58
CA LEU A 194 -6.00 -15.43 -13.50
C LEU A 194 -7.41 -16.02 -13.45
N ALA A 195 -7.52 -17.34 -13.60
CA ALA A 195 -8.76 -18.09 -13.38
C ALA A 195 -8.69 -18.78 -12.01
N PRO A 196 -9.61 -18.46 -11.09
CA PRO A 196 -9.66 -19.13 -9.79
C PRO A 196 -9.85 -20.64 -9.96
N SER A 197 -9.17 -21.44 -9.15
CA SER A 197 -9.42 -22.89 -9.07
C SER A 197 -10.85 -23.18 -8.59
N ALA A 198 -11.33 -24.41 -8.77
CA ALA A 198 -12.66 -24.79 -8.28
C ALA A 198 -12.83 -24.58 -6.78
N ARG A 199 -11.77 -24.83 -5.99
CA ARG A 199 -11.74 -24.59 -4.54
C ARG A 199 -11.82 -23.10 -4.21
N GLU A 200 -11.02 -22.28 -4.89
CA GLU A 200 -11.04 -20.84 -4.71
C GLU A 200 -12.38 -20.23 -5.12
N SER A 201 -12.99 -20.72 -6.20
CA SER A 201 -14.31 -20.27 -6.64
C SER A 201 -15.39 -20.49 -5.57
N LEU A 202 -15.33 -21.61 -4.84
CA LEU A 202 -16.21 -21.86 -3.69
C LEU A 202 -15.95 -20.87 -2.54
N GLN A 203 -14.69 -20.60 -2.23
CA GLN A 203 -14.31 -19.64 -1.18
C GLN A 203 -14.70 -18.21 -1.58
N VAL A 204 -14.51 -17.82 -2.84
CA VAL A 204 -14.98 -16.55 -3.40
C VAL A 204 -16.49 -16.42 -3.18
N ALA A 205 -17.27 -17.43 -3.59
CA ALA A 205 -18.72 -17.39 -3.41
C ALA A 205 -19.15 -17.27 -1.94
N GLN A 206 -18.45 -17.93 -1.01
CA GLN A 206 -18.74 -17.83 0.42
C GLN A 206 -18.51 -16.42 0.98
N TRP A 207 -17.38 -15.78 0.60
CA TRP A 207 -17.07 -14.41 1.04
C TRP A 207 -17.98 -13.37 0.38
N GLU A 208 -18.26 -13.51 -0.92
CA GLU A 208 -19.20 -12.63 -1.62
C GLU A 208 -20.63 -12.75 -1.04
N ASN A 209 -21.07 -13.95 -0.68
CA ASN A 209 -22.37 -14.15 -0.01
C ASN A 209 -22.41 -13.48 1.36
N LEU A 210 -21.33 -13.51 2.14
CA LEU A 210 -21.25 -12.83 3.42
C LEU A 210 -21.36 -11.30 3.24
N LEU A 211 -20.62 -10.74 2.28
CA LEU A 211 -20.56 -9.28 2.06
C LEU A 211 -21.82 -8.73 1.37
N ASN A 212 -22.55 -9.56 0.64
CA ASN A 212 -23.77 -9.16 -0.05
C ASN A 212 -25.04 -9.74 0.61
N ALA A 213 -24.92 -10.17 1.88
CA ALA A 213 -26.07 -10.64 2.62
C ALA A 213 -27.11 -9.52 2.77
N PRO A 214 -28.42 -9.83 2.63
CA PRO A 214 -29.47 -8.83 2.72
C PRO A 214 -29.61 -8.28 4.15
N GLY A 215 -29.91 -7.00 4.27
CA GLY A 215 -30.13 -6.33 5.54
C GLY A 215 -29.29 -5.06 5.70
N ALA A 216 -29.79 -4.11 6.48
CA ALA A 216 -29.09 -2.85 6.72
C ALA A 216 -27.83 -3.05 7.58
N ARG A 217 -27.89 -3.97 8.51
CA ARG A 217 -26.77 -4.35 9.37
C ARG A 217 -25.65 -4.99 8.56
N GLU A 218 -25.99 -5.96 7.71
CA GLU A 218 -25.06 -6.67 6.82
C GLU A 218 -24.43 -5.70 5.83
N SER A 219 -25.20 -4.83 5.23
CA SER A 219 -24.72 -3.80 4.29
C SER A 219 -23.75 -2.81 4.94
N LEU A 220 -24.02 -2.39 6.19
CA LEU A 220 -23.14 -1.47 6.90
C LEU A 220 -21.81 -2.14 7.28
N VAL A 221 -21.87 -3.39 7.75
CA VAL A 221 -20.66 -4.18 8.05
C VAL A 221 -19.85 -4.44 6.78
N ALA A 222 -20.50 -4.79 5.68
CA ALA A 222 -19.81 -5.02 4.41
C ALA A 222 -19.09 -3.75 3.91
N ARG A 223 -19.73 -2.58 4.02
CA ARG A 223 -19.11 -1.29 3.71
C ARG A 223 -17.90 -1.03 4.60
N TRP A 224 -18.01 -1.23 5.91
CA TRP A 224 -16.91 -1.05 6.85
C TRP A 224 -15.73 -1.97 6.53
N LEU A 225 -15.98 -3.26 6.31
CA LEU A 225 -14.96 -4.23 5.94
C LEU A 225 -14.30 -3.89 4.60
N TYR A 226 -15.08 -3.44 3.61
CA TYR A 226 -14.53 -3.01 2.33
C TYR A 226 -13.60 -1.80 2.49
N GLU A 227 -14.03 -0.75 3.20
CA GLU A 227 -13.22 0.43 3.45
C GLU A 227 -11.93 0.10 4.23
N HIS A 228 -11.93 -0.98 5.03
CA HIS A 228 -10.76 -1.42 5.81
C HIS A 228 -9.85 -2.42 5.10
N LEU A 229 -10.30 -3.07 4.03
CA LEU A 229 -9.53 -4.12 3.34
C LEU A 229 -9.34 -3.87 1.83
N PHE A 230 -9.73 -2.71 1.30
CA PHE A 230 -9.68 -2.42 -0.14
C PHE A 230 -8.27 -2.40 -0.72
N LEU A 231 -7.22 -2.15 0.09
CA LEU A 231 -5.82 -2.20 -0.33
C LEU A 231 -5.20 -3.60 -0.19
N ALA A 232 -5.93 -4.55 0.37
CA ALA A 232 -5.43 -5.90 0.59
C ALA A 232 -5.34 -6.68 -0.71
N HIS A 233 -4.20 -7.32 -0.92
CA HIS A 233 -4.05 -8.42 -1.86
C HIS A 233 -4.39 -9.71 -1.12
N LEU A 234 -5.64 -10.13 -1.28
CA LEU A 234 -6.27 -11.22 -0.56
C LEU A 234 -5.84 -12.56 -1.15
N TYR A 235 -5.53 -13.53 -0.32
CA TYR A 235 -5.29 -14.90 -0.77
C TYR A 235 -6.01 -15.89 0.14
N PHE A 236 -6.39 -17.03 -0.40
CA PHE A 236 -7.04 -18.06 0.41
C PHE A 236 -6.00 -18.98 1.05
N GLU A 237 -6.12 -19.20 2.36
CA GLU A 237 -5.31 -20.21 3.04
C GLU A 237 -5.56 -21.60 2.42
N GLY A 238 -4.48 -22.20 1.91
CA GLY A 238 -4.56 -23.44 1.14
C GLY A 238 -5.16 -23.29 -0.25
N GLY A 239 -5.19 -22.07 -0.81
CA GLY A 239 -5.44 -21.79 -2.23
C GLY A 239 -4.21 -22.04 -3.09
N GLU A 240 -4.31 -21.72 -4.37
CA GLU A 240 -3.22 -21.89 -5.33
C GLU A 240 -2.10 -20.87 -5.05
N PRO A 241 -0.83 -21.30 -5.07
CA PRO A 241 0.29 -20.39 -4.89
C PRO A 241 0.30 -19.28 -5.95
N GLY A 242 0.48 -18.03 -5.51
CA GLY A 242 0.52 -16.89 -6.41
C GLY A 242 -0.85 -16.34 -6.83
N HIS A 243 -1.95 -16.98 -6.42
CA HIS A 243 -3.29 -16.47 -6.67
C HIS A 243 -3.67 -15.44 -5.61
N PHE A 244 -3.97 -14.22 -6.07
CA PHE A 244 -4.42 -13.12 -5.22
C PHE A 244 -5.71 -12.50 -5.76
N PHE A 245 -6.47 -11.89 -4.87
CA PHE A 245 -7.73 -11.24 -5.15
C PHE A 245 -7.77 -9.85 -4.50
N GLN A 246 -8.61 -8.98 -5.03
CA GLN A 246 -8.95 -7.69 -4.38
C GLN A 246 -10.45 -7.57 -4.19
N TRP A 247 -10.89 -6.97 -3.10
CA TRP A 247 -12.28 -6.57 -2.97
C TRP A 247 -12.55 -5.34 -3.80
N VAL A 248 -13.53 -5.48 -4.67
CA VAL A 248 -13.99 -4.41 -5.54
C VAL A 248 -15.50 -4.21 -5.38
N ARG A 249 -15.97 -3.04 -5.75
CA ARG A 249 -17.41 -2.76 -5.91
C ARG A 249 -17.80 -2.98 -7.37
N SER A 250 -18.91 -3.65 -7.59
CA SER A 250 -19.43 -4.01 -8.92
C SER A 250 -20.90 -3.70 -9.03
N ARG A 251 -21.36 -3.36 -10.25
CA ARG A 251 -22.80 -3.23 -10.55
C ARG A 251 -23.48 -4.57 -10.77
N THR A 252 -22.70 -5.63 -11.02
CA THR A 252 -23.19 -6.98 -11.26
C THR A 252 -23.01 -7.89 -10.04
N PRO A 253 -23.99 -8.74 -9.73
CA PRO A 253 -23.92 -9.67 -8.59
C PRO A 253 -22.95 -10.83 -8.84
N SER A 254 -22.73 -11.62 -7.78
CA SER A 254 -21.95 -12.86 -7.82
C SER A 254 -22.42 -13.78 -8.95
N GLY A 255 -21.47 -14.46 -9.60
CA GLY A 255 -21.75 -15.36 -10.73
C GLY A 255 -21.86 -14.66 -12.09
N GLN A 256 -21.87 -13.33 -12.15
CA GLN A 256 -21.80 -12.56 -13.40
C GLN A 256 -20.42 -11.94 -13.60
N PRO A 257 -20.03 -11.57 -14.81
CA PRO A 257 -18.83 -10.77 -15.06
C PRO A 257 -18.84 -9.50 -14.22
N ILE A 258 -17.68 -9.13 -13.65
CA ILE A 258 -17.57 -7.94 -12.79
C ILE A 258 -17.70 -6.68 -13.65
N ASP A 259 -18.70 -5.84 -13.37
CA ASP A 259 -18.82 -4.48 -13.88
C ASP A 259 -18.33 -3.50 -12.80
N LEU A 260 -17.07 -3.14 -12.90
CA LEU A 260 -16.34 -2.41 -11.87
C LEU A 260 -16.90 -1.01 -11.62
N ILE A 261 -17.18 -0.71 -10.36
CA ILE A 261 -17.47 0.65 -9.89
C ILE A 261 -16.14 1.29 -9.47
N ASN A 262 -15.63 2.14 -10.33
CA ASN A 262 -14.35 2.79 -10.14
C ASN A 262 -14.52 4.21 -9.57
N THR A 263 -14.11 4.41 -8.32
CA THR A 263 -14.11 5.72 -7.65
C THR A 263 -12.69 6.12 -7.26
N ARG A 264 -12.47 7.38 -6.91
CA ARG A 264 -11.16 7.87 -6.49
C ARG A 264 -10.74 7.27 -5.14
N ARG A 265 -11.69 7.20 -4.19
CA ARG A 265 -11.51 6.67 -2.83
C ARG A 265 -12.49 5.54 -2.56
N PRO A 266 -12.19 4.62 -1.65
CA PRO A 266 -13.10 3.51 -1.33
C PRO A 266 -14.40 3.98 -0.67
N ASN A 267 -14.38 5.12 0.02
CA ASN A 267 -15.54 5.72 0.68
C ASN A 267 -16.27 6.79 -0.17
N ASP A 268 -15.95 6.93 -1.45
CA ASP A 268 -16.76 7.70 -2.38
C ASP A 268 -18.06 6.98 -2.71
N ASP A 269 -19.09 7.75 -3.10
CA ASP A 269 -20.40 7.21 -3.45
C ASP A 269 -20.30 6.24 -4.64
N PRO A 270 -20.65 4.97 -4.44
CA PRO A 270 -20.62 3.97 -5.50
C PRO A 270 -21.90 3.96 -6.37
N GLY A 271 -22.91 4.77 -6.08
CA GLY A 271 -24.22 4.73 -6.70
C GLY A 271 -25.18 3.75 -6.01
N THR A 272 -26.29 3.47 -6.67
CA THR A 272 -27.43 2.78 -6.06
C THR A 272 -27.38 1.25 -6.12
N GLN A 273 -26.62 0.68 -7.05
CA GLN A 273 -26.51 -0.77 -7.23
C GLN A 273 -25.08 -1.21 -7.01
N VAL A 274 -24.81 -1.81 -5.87
CA VAL A 274 -23.47 -2.16 -5.42
C VAL A 274 -23.42 -3.58 -4.89
N TYR A 275 -22.47 -4.34 -5.43
CA TYR A 275 -22.09 -5.66 -4.94
C TYR A 275 -20.60 -5.68 -4.63
N TYR A 276 -20.21 -6.26 -3.51
CA TYR A 276 -18.81 -6.52 -3.18
C TYR A 276 -18.37 -7.82 -3.82
N ARG A 277 -17.32 -7.75 -4.62
CA ARG A 277 -16.81 -8.89 -5.39
C ARG A 277 -15.32 -9.10 -5.13
N LEU A 278 -14.89 -10.34 -5.23
CA LEU A 278 -13.47 -10.70 -5.20
C LEU A 278 -12.95 -10.80 -6.63
N TRP A 279 -12.17 -9.80 -7.01
CA TRP A 279 -11.59 -9.70 -8.35
C TRP A 279 -10.20 -10.35 -8.38
N PRO A 280 -9.95 -11.34 -9.26
CA PRO A 280 -8.61 -11.92 -9.41
C PRO A 280 -7.60 -10.85 -9.81
N VAL A 281 -6.49 -10.77 -9.08
CA VAL A 281 -5.40 -9.83 -9.38
C VAL A 281 -4.54 -10.42 -10.48
N GLN A 282 -4.30 -9.62 -11.52
CA GLN A 282 -3.38 -9.99 -12.58
C GLN A 282 -1.99 -9.43 -12.26
N GLY A 283 -0.97 -10.27 -12.43
CA GLY A 283 0.42 -9.87 -12.25
C GLY A 283 1.06 -10.37 -10.96
N VAL A 284 2.34 -10.08 -10.84
CA VAL A 284 3.20 -10.54 -9.75
C VAL A 284 2.99 -9.70 -8.50
N ILE A 285 2.73 -10.36 -7.37
CA ILE A 285 2.62 -9.71 -6.06
C ILE A 285 3.98 -9.73 -5.36
N VAL A 286 4.47 -8.55 -5.01
CA VAL A 286 5.76 -8.35 -4.35
C VAL A 286 5.52 -7.81 -2.95
N HIS A 287 6.02 -8.50 -1.93
CA HIS A 287 5.82 -8.12 -0.52
C HIS A 287 6.29 -6.68 -0.21
N LYS A 288 7.31 -6.19 -0.90
CA LYS A 288 7.82 -4.82 -0.76
C LYS A 288 6.75 -3.77 -1.04
N THR A 289 5.91 -3.97 -2.06
CA THR A 289 4.97 -2.98 -2.58
C THR A 289 3.50 -3.34 -2.39
N HIS A 290 3.19 -4.61 -2.11
CA HIS A 290 1.82 -5.10 -1.94
C HIS A 290 1.57 -5.51 -0.48
N ILE A 291 0.35 -5.31 -0.02
CA ILE A 291 -0.07 -5.68 1.34
C ILE A 291 -0.96 -6.91 1.23
N THR A 292 -0.44 -8.05 1.64
CA THR A 292 -1.16 -9.33 1.56
C THR A 292 -2.01 -9.56 2.80
N TYR A 293 -3.17 -10.20 2.61
CA TYR A 293 -4.08 -10.53 3.71
C TYR A 293 -4.72 -11.92 3.48
N PRO A 294 -4.60 -12.86 4.43
CA PRO A 294 -5.17 -14.19 4.30
C PRO A 294 -6.69 -14.20 4.54
N LEU A 295 -7.41 -14.93 3.70
CA LEU A 295 -8.80 -15.29 3.89
C LEU A 295 -8.91 -16.77 4.25
N SER A 296 -9.69 -17.08 5.29
CA SER A 296 -9.91 -18.46 5.73
C SER A 296 -11.29 -18.62 6.37
N ALA A 297 -11.70 -19.87 6.59
CA ALA A 297 -12.91 -20.18 7.35
C ALA A 297 -12.85 -19.64 8.79
N ALA A 298 -11.68 -19.69 9.43
CA ALA A 298 -11.46 -19.15 10.77
C ALA A 298 -11.63 -17.62 10.81
N LYS A 299 -11.07 -16.91 9.82
CA LYS A 299 -11.28 -15.45 9.68
C LYS A 299 -12.74 -15.10 9.43
N MET A 300 -13.43 -15.84 8.59
CA MET A 300 -14.86 -15.66 8.35
C MET A 300 -15.68 -15.88 9.64
N ALA A 301 -15.40 -16.94 10.39
CA ALA A 301 -16.03 -17.19 11.68
C ALA A 301 -15.74 -16.04 12.67
N ARG A 302 -14.51 -15.53 12.70
CA ARG A 302 -14.14 -14.39 13.55
C ARG A 302 -14.89 -13.12 13.17
N VAL A 303 -15.02 -12.79 11.88
CA VAL A 303 -15.86 -11.69 11.39
C VAL A 303 -17.29 -11.84 11.85
N LYS A 304 -17.87 -13.03 11.69
CA LYS A 304 -19.25 -13.32 12.16
C LYS A 304 -19.38 -13.13 13.67
N THR A 305 -18.44 -13.60 14.46
CA THR A 305 -18.46 -13.44 15.92
C THR A 305 -18.35 -11.97 16.31
N LEU A 306 -17.50 -11.18 15.67
CA LEU A 306 -17.30 -9.77 16.03
C LEU A 306 -18.50 -8.90 15.64
N PHE A 307 -19.03 -9.07 14.43
CA PHE A 307 -19.98 -8.13 13.84
C PHE A 307 -21.42 -8.59 13.86
N TYR A 308 -21.68 -9.89 13.96
CA TYR A 308 -23.05 -10.42 13.91
C TYR A 308 -23.54 -11.08 15.19
N SER A 309 -22.72 -11.10 16.27
CA SER A 309 -23.19 -11.43 17.61
C SER A 309 -23.76 -10.17 18.28
N GLY A 310 -24.79 -10.36 19.14
CA GLY A 310 -25.45 -9.26 19.86
C GLY A 310 -26.60 -8.58 19.09
N ASP A 311 -27.41 -7.84 19.84
CA ASP A 311 -28.69 -7.23 19.39
C ASP A 311 -28.53 -5.75 18.99
N TRP A 312 -27.59 -5.43 18.15
CA TRP A 312 -27.50 -4.07 17.62
C TRP A 312 -28.21 -3.94 16.28
N GLN A 313 -28.77 -2.78 16.01
CA GLN A 313 -29.62 -2.52 14.87
C GLN A 313 -29.14 -1.32 14.06
N VAL A 314 -29.44 -1.32 12.77
CA VAL A 314 -29.23 -0.19 11.86
C VAL A 314 -30.59 0.35 11.46
N THR A 315 -30.90 1.56 11.89
CA THR A 315 -32.17 2.23 11.56
C THR A 315 -32.20 2.81 10.16
N ALA A 316 -31.04 3.33 9.70
CA ALA A 316 -30.85 3.87 8.37
C ALA A 316 -29.38 3.71 7.95
N LEU A 317 -29.15 3.36 6.69
CA LEU A 317 -27.80 3.31 6.15
C LEU A 317 -27.25 4.74 5.99
N PRO A 318 -26.00 5.00 6.43
CA PRO A 318 -25.39 6.30 6.23
C PRO A 318 -25.06 6.53 4.75
N GLY A 319 -25.23 7.77 4.30
CA GLY A 319 -24.81 8.18 2.96
C GLY A 319 -23.30 8.28 2.79
N TYR A 320 -22.88 8.78 1.62
CA TYR A 320 -21.48 8.96 1.22
C TYR A 320 -21.04 10.44 1.13
N GLY A 321 -21.82 11.35 1.70
CA GLY A 321 -21.52 12.79 1.68
C GLY A 321 -20.20 13.13 2.38
N PRO A 322 -19.64 14.33 2.12
CA PRO A 322 -18.33 14.73 2.67
C PRO A 322 -18.23 14.64 4.20
N ALA A 323 -19.30 15.03 4.93
CA ALA A 323 -19.33 14.92 6.38
C ALA A 323 -19.21 13.46 6.87
N ARG A 324 -19.87 12.53 6.18
CA ARG A 324 -19.80 11.09 6.50
C ARG A 324 -18.43 10.50 6.19
N ARG A 325 -17.80 10.92 5.10
CA ARG A 325 -16.42 10.51 4.78
C ARG A 325 -15.40 11.08 5.77
N ALA A 326 -15.65 12.28 6.27
CA ALA A 326 -14.78 12.93 7.25
C ALA A 326 -14.83 12.28 8.63
N ASN A 327 -15.93 11.61 8.99
CA ASN A 327 -16.10 11.03 10.32
C ASN A 327 -16.57 9.57 10.26
N PRO A 328 -15.64 8.59 10.23
CA PRO A 328 -16.00 7.17 10.25
C PRO A 328 -16.68 6.75 11.55
N PHE A 329 -16.45 7.46 12.65
CA PHE A 329 -17.07 7.17 13.94
C PHE A 329 -18.57 7.42 13.92
N GLU A 330 -19.02 8.50 13.29
CA GLU A 330 -20.46 8.77 13.03
C GLU A 330 -21.03 7.86 11.95
N THR A 331 -20.25 7.60 10.88
CA THR A 331 -20.72 6.80 9.76
C THR A 331 -21.00 5.37 10.18
N PHE A 332 -20.17 4.82 11.05
CA PHE A 332 -20.29 3.43 11.51
C PHE A 332 -20.70 3.33 12.98
N GLU A 333 -21.35 4.36 13.52
CA GLU A 333 -21.75 4.43 14.93
C GLU A 333 -22.59 3.21 15.37
N ALA A 334 -23.49 2.73 14.51
CA ALA A 334 -24.32 1.58 14.80
C ALA A 334 -23.52 0.28 15.01
N ILE A 335 -22.37 0.13 14.36
CA ILE A 335 -21.50 -1.04 14.60
C ILE A 335 -20.82 -0.89 15.97
N PRO A 336 -20.92 -1.88 16.87
CA PRO A 336 -20.27 -1.80 18.18
C PRO A 336 -18.78 -1.41 18.09
N ALA A 337 -18.38 -0.36 18.78
CA ALA A 337 -17.02 0.15 18.75
C ALA A 337 -16.00 -0.93 19.16
N LYS A 338 -16.34 -1.80 20.14
CA LYS A 338 -15.53 -2.93 20.54
C LYS A 338 -15.28 -3.92 19.38
N ALA A 339 -16.29 -4.19 18.55
CA ALA A 339 -16.15 -5.11 17.41
C ALA A 339 -15.19 -4.53 16.37
N ARG A 340 -15.32 -3.24 16.04
CA ARG A 340 -14.46 -2.52 15.11
C ARG A 340 -13.01 -2.50 15.59
N TYR A 341 -12.79 -2.08 16.83
CA TYR A 341 -11.45 -2.04 17.41
C TYR A 341 -10.80 -3.42 17.51
N GLN A 342 -11.54 -4.42 18.00
CA GLN A 342 -11.04 -5.79 18.11
C GLN A 342 -10.63 -6.37 16.75
N PHE A 343 -11.39 -6.09 15.70
CA PHE A 343 -11.01 -6.50 14.35
C PHE A 343 -9.68 -5.86 13.92
N MET A 344 -9.49 -4.57 14.22
CA MET A 344 -8.23 -3.89 13.91
C MET A 344 -7.06 -4.45 14.73
N LEU A 345 -7.25 -4.72 16.01
CA LEU A 345 -6.25 -5.34 16.87
C LEU A 345 -5.86 -6.75 16.39
N ASP A 346 -6.84 -7.59 16.07
CA ASP A 346 -6.59 -8.94 15.55
C ASP A 346 -5.74 -8.93 14.26
N ASN A 347 -5.72 -7.81 13.54
CA ASN A 347 -5.02 -7.63 12.27
C ASN A 347 -4.09 -6.40 12.27
N ALA A 348 -3.53 -6.02 13.42
CA ALA A 348 -2.82 -4.74 13.56
C ALA A 348 -1.60 -4.61 12.63
N GLU A 349 -0.87 -5.69 12.37
CA GLU A 349 0.20 -5.69 11.38
C GLU A 349 -0.30 -5.22 10.00
N TYR A 350 -1.43 -5.74 9.53
CA TYR A 350 -2.03 -5.33 8.26
C TYR A 350 -2.37 -3.84 8.26
N PHE A 351 -3.02 -3.32 9.31
CA PHE A 351 -3.39 -1.92 9.40
C PHE A 351 -2.19 -1.00 9.45
N VAL A 352 -1.18 -1.34 10.25
CA VAL A 352 0.07 -0.57 10.33
C VAL A 352 0.80 -0.58 8.98
N ARG A 353 0.96 -1.72 8.33
CA ARG A 353 1.53 -1.80 6.97
C ARG A 353 0.75 -0.95 5.97
N THR A 354 -0.57 -0.94 6.09
CA THR A 354 -1.45 -0.21 5.18
C THR A 354 -1.31 1.30 5.36
N PHE A 355 -1.33 1.83 6.56
CA PHE A 355 -1.23 3.27 6.74
C PHE A 355 0.20 3.79 6.53
N ILE A 356 1.23 3.02 6.82
CA ILE A 356 2.63 3.39 6.53
C ILE A 356 2.87 3.52 5.03
N ARG A 357 2.28 2.67 4.22
CA ARG A 357 2.39 2.71 2.76
C ARG A 357 1.33 3.60 2.13
N GLY A 358 0.16 3.68 2.75
CA GLY A 358 -1.02 4.33 2.18
C GLY A 358 -1.42 3.69 0.86
N PRO A 359 -2.26 4.35 0.06
CA PRO A 359 -2.59 3.92 -1.29
C PRO A 359 -1.42 4.09 -2.27
N VAL A 360 -0.29 4.67 -1.84
CA VAL A 360 0.95 4.78 -2.62
C VAL A 360 1.85 3.62 -2.25
N CYS A 361 2.14 2.75 -3.18
CA CYS A 361 2.89 1.53 -2.89
C CYS A 361 4.34 1.74 -2.42
N ARG A 362 4.90 2.92 -2.56
CA ARG A 362 6.22 3.28 -2.01
C ARG A 362 6.17 3.91 -0.61
N GLY A 363 4.99 4.20 -0.09
CA GLY A 363 4.82 4.74 1.26
C GLY A 363 5.37 6.15 1.48
N GLN A 364 5.54 6.94 0.43
CA GLN A 364 6.18 8.26 0.50
C GLN A 364 5.37 9.31 1.24
N ILE A 365 4.07 9.18 1.32
CA ILE A 365 3.15 10.19 1.84
C ILE A 365 3.38 10.49 3.30
N ALA A 366 3.59 9.45 4.10
CA ALA A 366 3.81 9.58 5.53
C ALA A 366 5.27 9.81 5.91
N THR A 367 6.19 9.82 4.93
CA THR A 367 7.62 9.78 5.22
C THR A 367 8.17 11.04 5.86
N ASP A 368 7.58 12.20 5.58
CA ASP A 368 8.10 13.47 6.11
C ASP A 368 7.76 13.69 7.58
N VAL A 369 6.71 13.01 8.08
CA VAL A 369 6.21 13.18 9.45
C VAL A 369 6.37 11.92 10.31
N ILE A 370 6.88 10.82 9.73
CA ILE A 370 7.12 9.55 10.44
C ILE A 370 8.63 9.32 10.56
N ARG A 371 9.09 8.95 11.74
CA ARG A 371 10.49 8.55 11.96
C ARG A 371 10.82 7.24 11.24
N ASP A 372 12.10 7.00 10.99
CA ASP A 372 12.56 5.81 10.25
C ASP A 372 12.41 4.52 11.04
N ASN A 373 12.44 4.61 12.38
CA ASN A 373 12.28 3.47 13.27
C ASN A 373 11.36 3.84 14.43
N PHE A 374 10.27 3.12 14.60
CA PHE A 374 9.37 3.32 15.74
C PHE A 374 8.66 2.01 16.14
N TRP A 375 8.16 1.98 17.38
CA TRP A 375 7.32 0.90 17.87
C TRP A 375 5.86 1.32 17.92
N ALA A 376 4.97 0.38 17.61
CA ALA A 376 3.53 0.55 17.75
C ALA A 376 2.97 -0.45 18.75
N LEU A 377 2.27 0.08 19.76
CA LEU A 377 1.58 -0.63 20.81
C LEU A 377 0.11 -0.21 20.79
N PHE A 378 -0.74 -0.99 21.44
CA PHE A 378 -2.18 -0.78 21.42
C PHE A 378 -2.75 -0.85 22.85
N GLN A 379 -3.68 0.04 23.16
CA GLN A 379 -4.43 0.01 24.40
C GLN A 379 -5.44 -1.14 24.37
N ALA A 380 -5.57 -1.85 25.47
CA ALA A 380 -6.58 -2.90 25.56
C ALA A 380 -8.01 -2.30 25.55
N PRO A 381 -8.96 -2.92 24.84
CA PRO A 381 -10.32 -2.38 24.70
C PRO A 381 -11.03 -2.09 26.03
N GLU A 382 -10.73 -2.84 27.07
CA GLU A 382 -11.29 -2.68 28.41
C GLU A 382 -10.77 -1.44 29.17
N HIS A 383 -9.71 -0.84 28.65
CA HIS A 383 -9.11 0.39 29.19
C HIS A 383 -9.32 1.61 28.28
N ASP A 384 -10.01 1.45 27.16
CA ASP A 384 -10.33 2.53 26.23
C ASP A 384 -11.73 3.08 26.53
N LEU A 385 -11.82 4.33 26.98
CA LEU A 385 -13.09 4.98 27.31
C LEU A 385 -14.02 5.09 26.08
N TYR A 386 -13.49 5.21 24.88
CA TYR A 386 -14.33 5.20 23.67
C TYR A 386 -15.07 3.86 23.51
N ILE A 387 -14.48 2.78 24.00
CA ILE A 387 -15.08 1.44 24.00
C ILE A 387 -15.99 1.22 25.20
N THR A 388 -15.55 1.62 26.39
CA THR A 388 -16.16 1.23 27.65
C THR A 388 -17.23 2.19 28.15
N ASP A 389 -17.14 3.49 27.80
CA ASP A 389 -18.06 4.52 28.25
C ASP A 389 -18.91 5.11 27.10
N PRO A 390 -20.22 4.78 27.03
CA PRO A 390 -21.12 5.33 26.01
C PRO A 390 -21.31 6.84 26.12
N ALA A 391 -21.22 7.45 27.30
CA ALA A 391 -21.39 8.90 27.47
C ALA A 391 -20.18 9.65 26.92
N TYR A 392 -18.98 9.20 27.28
CA TYR A 392 -17.75 9.71 26.67
C TYR A 392 -17.76 9.55 25.15
N ARG A 393 -18.08 8.35 24.65
CA ARG A 393 -18.16 8.08 23.20
C ARG A 393 -19.09 9.04 22.48
N GLY A 394 -20.29 9.29 23.05
CA GLY A 394 -21.26 10.22 22.46
C GLY A 394 -20.74 11.65 22.35
N GLN A 395 -19.98 12.13 23.34
CA GLN A 395 -19.36 13.46 23.31
C GLN A 395 -18.14 13.52 22.40
N ALA A 396 -17.33 12.46 22.37
CA ALA A 396 -16.10 12.38 21.59
C ALA A 396 -16.36 12.25 20.07
N THR A 397 -17.36 11.48 19.66
CA THR A 397 -17.63 11.16 18.25
C THR A 397 -17.68 12.37 17.32
N PRO A 398 -18.40 13.47 17.60
CA PRO A 398 -18.43 14.64 16.71
C PRO A 398 -17.09 15.38 16.63
N LEU A 399 -16.22 15.22 17.62
CA LEU A 399 -14.90 15.85 17.70
C LEU A 399 -13.83 15.10 16.90
N LEU A 400 -14.11 13.86 16.51
CA LEU A 400 -13.18 12.98 15.78
C LEU A 400 -13.24 13.15 14.26
N ALA A 401 -14.01 14.10 13.75
CA ALA A 401 -14.08 14.39 12.32
C ALA A 401 -12.71 14.83 11.77
N MET A 402 -12.34 14.25 10.63
CA MET A 402 -11.07 14.52 9.95
C MET A 402 -11.30 15.50 8.79
N PRO A 403 -10.38 16.40 8.54
CA PRO A 403 -10.40 17.27 7.37
C PRO A 403 -9.82 16.56 6.14
N GLY A 404 -9.68 17.29 5.02
CA GLY A 404 -9.03 16.74 3.82
C GLY A 404 -9.99 16.14 2.81
N GLN A 405 -11.30 16.34 3.01
CA GLN A 405 -12.32 15.98 2.01
C GLN A 405 -12.55 17.07 0.97
N ASN A 406 -11.90 18.22 1.13
CA ASN A 406 -12.08 19.39 0.28
C ASN A 406 -10.79 19.71 -0.49
N ASP A 407 -10.88 19.86 -1.81
CA ASP A 407 -9.74 20.17 -2.70
C ASP A 407 -9.54 21.70 -2.88
N ASP A 408 -10.22 22.52 -2.09
CA ASP A 408 -10.12 23.99 -2.16
C ASP A 408 -8.82 24.50 -1.54
N VAL A 409 -7.91 25.00 -2.37
CA VAL A 409 -6.61 25.54 -1.94
C VAL A 409 -6.78 26.78 -1.05
N GLY A 410 -7.84 27.56 -1.26
CA GLY A 410 -8.10 28.80 -0.47
C GLY A 410 -8.53 28.53 0.97
N SER A 411 -8.98 27.33 1.29
CA SER A 411 -9.55 26.98 2.60
C SER A 411 -8.59 26.27 3.55
N VAL A 412 -7.35 26.03 3.19
CA VAL A 412 -6.39 25.22 3.99
C VAL A 412 -6.25 25.76 5.41
N LEU A 413 -6.06 27.07 5.57
CA LEU A 413 -5.88 27.69 6.87
C LEU A 413 -7.16 27.65 7.73
N SER A 414 -8.32 27.96 7.13
CA SER A 414 -9.60 27.95 7.87
C SER A 414 -10.00 26.54 8.30
N LEU A 415 -9.77 25.55 7.46
CA LEU A 415 -9.99 24.13 7.79
C LEU A 415 -9.04 23.66 8.89
N TRP A 416 -7.80 24.12 8.85
CA TRP A 416 -6.82 23.84 9.87
C TRP A 416 -7.25 24.42 11.23
N LEU A 417 -7.66 25.69 11.30
CA LEU A 417 -8.12 26.31 12.53
C LEU A 417 -9.34 25.58 13.11
N ALA A 418 -10.32 25.26 12.28
CA ALA A 418 -11.50 24.50 12.70
C ALA A 418 -11.15 23.09 13.23
N TYR A 419 -10.14 22.45 12.66
CA TYR A 419 -9.68 21.15 13.16
C TYR A 419 -8.92 21.28 14.48
N ARG A 420 -8.05 22.28 14.61
CA ARG A 420 -7.34 22.58 15.86
C ARG A 420 -8.33 22.73 17.01
N ASP A 421 -9.39 23.52 16.80
CA ASP A 421 -10.39 23.78 17.83
C ASP A 421 -11.10 22.49 18.26
N LYS A 422 -11.52 21.68 17.32
CA LYS A 422 -12.10 20.35 17.61
C LYS A 422 -11.13 19.42 18.33
N ARG A 423 -9.86 19.44 17.93
CA ARG A 423 -8.83 18.65 18.59
C ARG A 423 -8.65 19.08 20.04
N ASN A 424 -8.54 20.37 20.28
CA ASN A 424 -8.37 20.90 21.64
C ASN A 424 -9.56 20.54 22.53
N GLU A 425 -10.79 20.65 21.99
CA GLU A 425 -12.00 20.21 22.69
C GLU A 425 -11.99 18.70 22.98
N TYR A 426 -11.56 17.87 22.02
CA TYR A 426 -11.41 16.43 22.21
C TYR A 426 -10.38 16.09 23.30
N GLU A 427 -9.22 16.74 23.28
CA GLU A 427 -8.17 16.49 24.27
C GLU A 427 -8.57 16.98 25.67
N ALA A 428 -9.31 18.09 25.79
CA ALA A 428 -9.89 18.54 27.04
C ALA A 428 -10.90 17.53 27.58
N LEU A 429 -11.85 17.10 26.74
CA LEU A 429 -12.81 16.06 27.10
C LEU A 429 -12.11 14.78 27.56
N ARG A 430 -11.08 14.37 26.83
CA ARG A 430 -10.31 13.17 27.14
C ARG A 430 -9.59 13.29 28.47
N ARG A 431 -8.88 14.39 28.71
CA ARG A 431 -8.20 14.67 29.96
C ARG A 431 -9.17 14.57 31.15
N ASP A 432 -10.30 15.28 31.05
CA ASP A 432 -11.27 15.34 32.13
C ASP A 432 -11.93 13.97 32.38
N SER A 433 -12.22 13.22 31.34
CA SER A 433 -12.83 11.88 31.45
C SER A 433 -11.87 10.81 31.97
N TYR A 434 -10.58 10.92 31.69
CA TYR A 434 -9.58 9.98 32.20
C TYR A 434 -9.03 10.37 33.59
N ALA A 435 -9.36 11.56 34.12
CA ALA A 435 -8.85 12.04 35.42
C ALA A 435 -9.13 11.08 36.58
N ASP A 436 -10.31 10.44 36.55
CA ASP A 436 -10.73 9.45 37.58
C ASP A 436 -10.41 8.00 37.17
N SER A 437 -9.77 7.78 36.04
CA SER A 437 -9.40 6.44 35.58
C SER A 437 -8.05 6.01 36.14
N PRO A 438 -7.80 4.71 36.31
CA PRO A 438 -6.46 4.25 36.66
C PRO A 438 -5.42 4.75 35.64
N ALA A 439 -4.26 5.16 36.14
CA ALA A 439 -3.18 5.62 35.27
C ALA A 439 -2.82 4.54 34.22
N PRO A 440 -2.48 4.94 32.99
CA PRO A 440 -1.96 4.03 32.00
C PRO A 440 -0.72 3.30 32.54
N SER A 441 -0.70 1.99 32.37
CA SER A 441 0.41 1.14 32.79
C SER A 441 0.64 0.05 31.76
N TRP A 442 1.72 -0.69 31.87
CA TRP A 442 1.98 -1.82 31.00
C TRP A 442 0.88 -2.89 31.02
N SER A 443 0.12 -2.99 32.12
CA SER A 443 -1.03 -3.89 32.23
C SER A 443 -2.27 -3.41 31.46
N THR A 444 -2.31 -2.17 31.01
CA THR A 444 -3.40 -1.62 30.19
C THR A 444 -3.18 -1.84 28.69
N LEU A 445 -2.03 -2.42 28.31
CA LEU A 445 -1.72 -2.74 26.92
C LEU A 445 -2.43 -4.00 26.47
N TRP A 446 -2.86 -4.00 25.22
CA TRP A 446 -3.41 -5.19 24.60
C TRP A 446 -2.32 -6.24 24.33
N ALA A 447 -2.59 -7.48 24.69
CA ALA A 447 -1.68 -8.61 24.55
C ALA A 447 -2.38 -9.86 23.98
N GLY A 448 -3.46 -9.67 23.21
CA GLY A 448 -4.33 -10.77 22.80
C GLY A 448 -3.76 -11.70 21.73
N ASN A 449 -2.79 -11.25 20.93
CA ASN A 449 -2.07 -12.10 19.97
C ASN A 449 -0.71 -11.49 19.58
N ASP A 450 -0.03 -12.06 18.60
CA ASP A 450 1.30 -11.63 18.13
C ASP A 450 1.32 -10.27 17.40
N ASN A 451 0.16 -9.64 17.14
CA ASN A 451 0.06 -8.27 16.62
C ASN A 451 0.16 -7.20 17.73
N ALA A 452 0.25 -7.58 18.99
CA ALA A 452 0.20 -6.64 20.10
C ALA A 452 1.35 -5.63 20.14
N LEU A 453 2.50 -6.03 19.67
CA LEU A 453 3.73 -5.24 19.63
C LEU A 453 4.33 -5.32 18.22
N LEU A 454 4.55 -4.17 17.60
CA LEU A 454 5.07 -4.09 16.24
C LEU A 454 6.28 -3.17 16.16
N SER A 455 7.32 -3.60 15.47
CA SER A 455 8.48 -2.78 15.10
C SER A 455 8.39 -2.37 13.64
N ILE A 456 8.50 -1.07 13.38
CA ILE A 456 8.39 -0.48 12.07
C ILE A 456 9.75 0.12 11.67
N PHE A 457 10.23 -0.26 10.49
CA PHE A 457 11.44 0.27 9.89
C PHE A 457 11.11 0.80 8.51
N ARG A 458 11.44 2.07 8.27
CA ARG A 458 11.37 2.65 6.93
C ARG A 458 12.69 2.45 6.21
N HIS A 459 12.57 2.15 4.93
CA HIS A 459 13.67 2.04 4.00
C HIS A 459 13.38 2.95 2.81
N PHE A 460 14.35 3.45 2.13
CA PHE A 460 14.24 4.46 1.05
C PHE A 460 12.92 4.50 0.28
N ASP A 461 12.43 3.37 -0.22
CA ASP A 461 11.23 3.26 -1.04
C ASP A 461 10.24 2.20 -0.53
N SER A 462 10.42 1.76 0.71
CA SER A 462 9.53 0.78 1.36
C SER A 462 9.54 0.94 2.87
N ALA A 463 8.61 0.27 3.54
CA ALA A 463 8.60 0.11 4.98
C ALA A 463 8.31 -1.34 5.34
N SER A 464 8.99 -1.85 6.36
CA SER A 464 8.68 -3.15 6.95
C SER A 464 8.00 -2.98 8.30
N VAL A 465 7.05 -3.86 8.58
CA VAL A 465 6.39 -4.00 9.87
C VAL A 465 6.63 -5.43 10.33
N THR A 466 7.21 -5.57 11.51
CA THR A 466 7.58 -6.87 12.06
C THR A 466 6.96 -7.02 13.45
N LYS A 467 6.44 -8.21 13.74
CA LYS A 467 5.86 -8.54 15.05
C LYS A 467 6.94 -8.64 16.12
N GLY A 468 6.64 -8.11 17.29
CA GLY A 468 7.56 -8.01 18.40
C GLY A 468 8.36 -6.72 18.44
N LEU A 469 8.96 -6.41 19.58
CA LEU A 469 9.89 -5.29 19.78
C LEU A 469 11.30 -5.79 19.45
N ILE A 470 11.72 -5.56 18.21
CA ILE A 470 13.00 -6.05 17.68
C ILE A 470 13.83 -4.90 17.09
N GLY A 471 15.13 -5.14 16.95
CA GLY A 471 16.06 -4.21 16.33
C GLY A 471 16.64 -3.21 17.31
N GLU A 472 17.00 -2.04 16.82
CA GLU A 472 17.57 -0.94 17.60
C GLU A 472 16.52 -0.25 18.47
N VAL A 473 16.95 0.55 19.43
CA VAL A 473 16.06 1.43 20.20
C VAL A 473 15.30 2.33 19.21
N PRO A 474 13.97 2.39 19.26
CA PRO A 474 13.19 3.16 18.32
C PRO A 474 13.41 4.66 18.51
N GLN A 475 13.30 5.41 17.42
CA GLN A 475 13.37 6.87 17.44
C GLN A 475 12.13 7.50 18.08
N THR A 476 11.00 6.80 18.05
CA THR A 476 9.76 7.20 18.72
C THR A 476 8.89 5.97 18.99
N MET A 477 7.96 6.07 19.93
CA MET A 477 7.07 5.00 20.33
C MET A 477 5.63 5.49 20.34
N TRP A 478 4.71 4.68 19.81
CA TRP A 478 3.31 5.03 19.65
C TRP A 478 2.42 4.07 20.42
N LEU A 479 1.53 4.63 21.22
CA LEU A 479 0.44 3.86 21.85
C LEU A 479 -0.89 4.30 21.24
N PHE A 480 -1.50 3.39 20.50
CA PHE A 480 -2.80 3.60 19.89
C PHE A 480 -3.93 3.20 20.81
N ASP A 481 -4.86 4.12 21.06
CA ASP A 481 -6.24 3.81 21.41
C ASP A 481 -7.08 3.63 20.14
N TYR A 482 -8.34 3.25 20.27
CA TYR A 482 -9.20 3.04 19.09
C TYR A 482 -9.38 4.31 18.25
N PRO A 483 -9.67 5.50 18.82
CA PRO A 483 -9.78 6.72 18.04
C PRO A 483 -8.51 7.11 17.27
N LEU A 484 -7.35 6.87 17.81
CA LEU A 484 -6.07 7.16 17.15
C LEU A 484 -5.80 6.18 16.01
N LEU A 485 -6.02 4.88 16.22
CA LEU A 485 -5.78 3.87 15.21
C LEU A 485 -6.70 4.02 14.00
N GLU A 486 -8.01 4.21 14.24
CA GLU A 486 -9.01 4.40 13.20
C GLU A 486 -8.76 5.68 12.40
N ARG A 487 -8.48 6.82 13.08
CA ARG A 487 -8.15 8.08 12.40
C ARG A 487 -6.88 7.97 11.57
N THR A 488 -5.84 7.34 12.09
CA THR A 488 -4.59 7.11 11.34
C THR A 488 -4.86 6.35 10.06
N TYR A 489 -5.61 5.25 10.15
CA TYR A 489 -5.95 4.44 9.01
C TYR A 489 -6.78 5.20 7.97
N TYR A 490 -7.84 5.90 8.41
CA TYR A 490 -8.66 6.70 7.51
C TYR A 490 -7.89 7.84 6.86
N GLN A 491 -7.10 8.58 7.63
CA GLN A 491 -6.34 9.73 7.13
C GLN A 491 -5.32 9.33 6.05
N LEU A 492 -4.61 8.24 6.26
CA LEU A 492 -3.50 7.84 5.40
C LEU A 492 -3.89 6.81 4.31
N ALA A 493 -4.99 6.10 4.47
CA ALA A 493 -5.42 5.07 3.52
C ALA A 493 -6.75 5.41 2.84
N VAL A 494 -7.85 5.52 3.60
CA VAL A 494 -9.19 5.60 3.04
C VAL A 494 -9.49 6.98 2.44
N ASN A 495 -9.17 8.05 3.16
CA ASN A 495 -9.44 9.43 2.75
C ASN A 495 -8.36 10.01 1.84
N PHE A 496 -7.20 9.38 1.77
CA PHE A 496 -6.10 9.88 0.99
C PHE A 496 -6.30 9.67 -0.50
N ASP A 497 -6.32 10.78 -1.24
CA ASP A 497 -6.32 10.78 -2.70
C ASP A 497 -4.92 11.10 -3.22
N VAL A 498 -4.19 10.08 -3.64
CA VAL A 498 -2.83 10.22 -4.18
C VAL A 498 -2.77 11.12 -5.42
N PHE A 499 -3.88 11.24 -6.16
CA PHE A 499 -4.01 12.10 -7.33
C PHE A 499 -4.56 13.50 -6.98
N GLY A 500 -4.74 13.81 -5.70
CA GLY A 500 -5.22 15.08 -5.20
C GLY A 500 -4.23 16.23 -5.45
N ASN A 501 -4.69 17.46 -5.24
CA ASN A 501 -3.87 18.66 -5.37
C ASN A 501 -3.01 18.93 -4.12
N VAL A 502 -2.17 19.97 -4.17
CA VAL A 502 -1.29 20.39 -3.09
C VAL A 502 -2.06 20.66 -1.78
N SER A 503 -3.28 21.21 -1.85
CA SER A 503 -4.10 21.46 -0.66
C SER A 503 -4.45 20.14 0.05
N HIS A 504 -4.93 19.15 -0.69
CA HIS A 504 -5.23 17.84 -0.16
C HIS A 504 -3.99 17.14 0.43
N GLN A 505 -2.86 17.23 -0.27
CA GLN A 505 -1.59 16.65 0.19
C GLN A 505 -1.11 17.29 1.49
N ALA A 506 -1.11 18.63 1.54
CA ALA A 506 -0.70 19.39 2.72
C ALA A 506 -1.60 19.09 3.92
N GLN A 507 -2.92 19.09 3.73
CA GLN A 507 -3.87 18.75 4.78
C GLN A 507 -3.63 17.34 5.32
N THR A 508 -3.46 16.34 4.46
CA THR A 508 -3.20 14.96 4.90
C THR A 508 -1.97 14.88 5.81
N ARG A 509 -0.87 15.55 5.44
CA ARG A 509 0.36 15.58 6.23
C ARG A 509 0.19 16.29 7.56
N LEU A 510 -0.37 17.50 7.55
CA LEU A 510 -0.55 18.34 8.73
C LEU A 510 -1.43 17.65 9.78
N TYR A 511 -2.53 17.06 9.35
CA TYR A 511 -3.46 16.39 10.28
C TYR A 511 -2.91 15.07 10.80
N PHE A 512 -2.20 14.34 9.96
CA PHE A 512 -1.57 13.12 10.43
C PHE A 512 -0.48 13.42 11.47
N ASP A 513 0.27 14.49 11.34
CA ASP A 513 1.25 14.90 12.35
C ASP A 513 0.61 15.10 13.73
N LEU A 514 -0.60 15.65 13.78
CA LEU A 514 -1.35 15.79 15.05
C LEU A 514 -1.83 14.47 15.62
N ILE A 515 -2.29 13.53 14.76
CA ILE A 515 -2.70 12.19 15.19
C ILE A 515 -1.49 11.43 15.73
N ARG A 516 -0.36 11.50 15.04
CA ARG A 516 0.91 10.94 15.49
C ARG A 516 1.31 11.44 16.87
N ASN A 517 1.25 12.75 17.09
CA ASN A 517 1.51 13.36 18.39
C ASN A 517 0.65 12.76 19.51
N GLY A 518 -0.63 12.52 19.25
CA GLY A 518 -1.51 11.86 20.21
C GLY A 518 -1.04 10.45 20.58
N ALA A 519 -0.58 9.67 19.61
CA ALA A 519 -0.07 8.31 19.86
C ALA A 519 1.27 8.31 20.62
N GLU A 520 2.16 9.25 20.32
CA GLU A 520 3.43 9.45 21.03
C GLU A 520 3.21 9.89 22.48
N GLN A 521 2.35 10.86 22.70
CA GLN A 521 2.01 11.32 24.04
C GLN A 521 1.31 10.24 24.88
N ASN A 522 0.46 9.40 24.24
CA ASN A 522 -0.11 8.26 24.94
C ASN A 522 0.96 7.30 25.45
N PHE A 523 2.01 7.06 24.65
CA PHE A 523 3.12 6.25 25.10
C PHE A 523 3.89 6.90 26.24
N LEU A 524 4.16 8.21 26.15
CA LEU A 524 4.89 8.92 27.22
C LEU A 524 4.18 8.87 28.58
N ARG A 525 2.85 8.69 28.59
CA ARG A 525 2.12 8.47 29.86
C ARG A 525 2.51 7.18 30.59
N LEU A 526 3.10 6.21 29.88
CA LEU A 526 3.66 4.99 30.49
C LEU A 526 5.05 5.23 31.12
N MET A 527 5.68 6.36 30.81
CA MET A 527 7.02 6.72 31.28
C MET A 527 6.95 7.52 32.58
N PRO A 528 8.00 7.48 33.43
CA PRO A 528 8.12 8.34 34.59
C PRO A 528 7.98 9.83 34.22
N ALA A 529 7.27 10.60 35.04
CA ALA A 529 6.97 12.01 34.74
C ALA A 529 8.22 12.83 34.45
N GLY A 530 9.29 12.68 35.22
CA GLY A 530 10.54 13.46 35.06
C GLY A 530 11.34 13.19 33.79
N THR A 531 10.96 12.16 32.98
CA THR A 531 11.67 11.84 31.73
C THR A 531 10.89 12.24 30.47
N ARG A 532 9.62 12.60 30.60
CA ARG A 532 8.71 12.81 29.46
C ARG A 532 9.07 14.01 28.62
N GLU A 533 9.48 15.11 29.25
CA GLU A 533 9.85 16.34 28.56
C GLU A 533 11.10 16.12 27.70
N ASP A 534 12.12 15.46 28.23
CA ASP A 534 13.34 15.14 27.47
C ASP A 534 13.05 14.27 26.24
N PHE A 535 12.18 13.25 26.37
CA PHE A 535 11.76 12.44 25.22
C PHE A 535 10.94 13.23 24.22
N LEU A 536 10.05 14.11 24.69
CA LEU A 536 9.24 14.94 23.83
C LEU A 536 10.11 15.89 23.00
N ASP A 537 11.08 16.52 23.63
CA ASP A 537 12.03 17.43 22.97
C ASP A 537 12.87 16.68 21.92
N ASP A 538 13.37 15.49 22.26
CA ASP A 538 14.12 14.67 21.32
C ASP A 538 13.27 14.22 20.13
N TRP A 539 12.04 13.77 20.36
CA TRP A 539 11.15 13.32 19.29
C TRP A 539 10.70 14.44 18.36
N TYR A 540 10.70 15.71 18.84
CA TYR A 540 10.19 16.85 18.10
C TYR A 540 11.25 17.81 17.54
N GLN A 541 12.53 17.49 17.66
CA GLN A 541 13.69 18.37 17.34
C GLN A 541 13.58 19.18 16.04
N ASN A 542 12.83 18.76 15.04
CA ASN A 542 12.75 19.46 13.76
C ASN A 542 11.33 19.79 13.27
N SER A 543 10.29 19.38 13.97
CA SER A 543 8.90 19.62 13.58
C SER A 543 8.30 20.89 14.21
N GLY A 544 9.08 21.63 15.01
CA GLY A 544 8.60 22.71 15.88
C GLY A 544 8.15 24.00 15.21
N LYS A 545 8.61 24.32 13.99
CA LYS A 545 8.30 25.64 13.37
C LYS A 545 6.82 25.80 13.03
N PHE A 546 6.13 24.76 12.65
CA PHE A 546 4.68 24.80 12.41
C PHE A 546 3.88 24.75 13.72
N LYS A 547 4.43 24.14 14.77
CA LYS A 547 3.80 24.06 16.10
C LYS A 547 3.72 25.40 16.80
N MET A 548 4.65 26.34 16.56
CA MET A 548 4.60 27.69 17.12
C MET A 548 3.42 28.53 16.60
N TRP A 549 2.84 28.16 15.47
CA TRP A 549 1.64 28.82 14.90
C TRP A 549 0.33 28.23 15.42
N LEU A 550 0.42 27.14 16.18
CA LEU A 550 -0.69 26.43 16.75
C LEU A 550 -0.61 26.65 18.25
N ASP A 551 -1.62 27.31 18.81
CA ASP A 551 -1.84 27.26 20.25
C ASP A 551 -2.11 25.80 20.65
N TYR A 552 -1.04 25.05 20.83
CA TYR A 552 -1.14 23.79 21.56
C TYR A 552 -1.42 24.19 23.03
N GLU A 553 -2.62 23.92 23.52
CA GLU A 553 -2.67 23.53 24.92
C GLU A 553 -1.72 22.32 25.02
N SER A 554 -0.59 22.54 25.69
CA SER A 554 0.31 21.42 26.00
C SER A 554 -0.57 20.35 26.67
N ILE A 555 -0.67 19.20 26.04
CA ILE A 555 -1.22 18.04 26.75
C ILE A 555 -0.26 17.88 27.92
N ASP A 556 -0.70 18.27 29.08
CA ASP A 556 0.11 18.16 30.27
C ASP A 556 0.31 16.66 30.54
N CYS A 557 1.43 16.14 30.03
CA CYS A 557 1.87 14.78 30.27
C CYS A 557 2.00 14.50 31.77
N LEU A 558 1.97 15.54 32.61
CA LEU A 558 2.11 15.45 34.06
C LEU A 558 0.79 15.15 34.77
N LEU A 559 -0.37 15.46 34.18
CA LEU A 559 -1.66 15.34 34.86
C LEU A 559 -2.17 13.87 35.03
N TYR A 560 -1.55 12.90 34.37
CA TYR A 560 -1.97 11.50 34.42
C TYR A 560 -1.01 10.60 35.21
N THR A 561 -0.18 11.14 36.08
CA THR A 561 0.66 10.35 36.97
C THR A 561 -0.12 9.92 38.21
N SER A 562 -0.33 8.63 38.39
CA SER A 562 -0.49 8.13 39.72
C SER A 562 0.89 8.14 40.41
N ASP A 563 0.90 8.46 41.71
CA ASP A 563 2.08 8.35 42.57
C ASP A 563 2.74 6.95 42.55
N ALA A 564 2.02 5.95 42.03
CA ALA A 564 2.50 4.58 41.87
C ALA A 564 3.64 4.40 40.82
N ALA A 565 3.82 5.36 39.89
CA ALA A 565 4.96 5.30 38.95
C ALA A 565 6.27 5.76 39.59
N ASP A 566 6.18 6.63 40.62
CA ASP A 566 7.34 7.13 41.36
C ASP A 566 7.80 6.17 42.48
N GLU A 567 6.93 5.29 42.99
CA GLU A 567 7.29 4.34 44.04
C GLU A 567 8.03 3.08 43.51
N GLY A 568 8.04 2.83 42.23
CA GLY A 568 8.63 1.63 41.61
C GLY A 568 10.14 1.66 41.35
N LEU A 569 10.82 2.81 41.48
CA LEU A 569 12.26 2.94 41.23
C LEU A 569 13.13 3.15 42.45
N GLY A 570 12.60 2.84 43.62
CA GLY A 570 13.36 2.87 44.87
C GLY A 570 13.90 1.49 45.25
N VAL A 571 14.81 0.89 44.45
CA VAL A 571 15.88 -0.06 44.92
C VAL A 571 16.98 -0.08 43.86
#